data_a64fda7277a9fb1a52cf1d0b69480420
#
_entry.id   a64fda7277a9fb1a52cf1d0b69480420
#
_cell.length_a   1.000
_cell.length_b   1.000
_cell.length_c   1.000
_cell.angle_alpha   90.00
_cell.angle_beta   90.00
_cell.angle_gamma   90.00
#
_symmetry.space_group_name_H-M   'P 1'
#
loop_
_entity.id
_entity.type
_entity.pdbx_description
1 polymer ?
#
loop_
_entity_poly.entity_id
_entity_poly.type
_entity_poly.pdbx_seq_one_letter_code
_entity_poly.pdbx_strand_id
1 'polypeptide(L)'
;MSEISNNNEYIPRAERRNKDGLTEKEFLEQYNPGHYERPSVTVDMLLFGMSRDLKCLKVLLIKRNNHPYIDCYALPGGFVNITESAYTAACRELEEETGLKDIYMEQLYTMSQPDRDPRMRVIDIAYMTLIPIDGIKPQAGDDASEALWFDITFNDEILTF
;
A
#
# COMPACT_ATOMS: atom_id res chain seq x y z
N MET A 1 46.18 -16.22 40.16
CA MET A 1 46.01 -15.70 38.80
C MET A 1 45.25 -16.77 38.03
N SER A 2 43.94 -16.63 37.85
CA SER A 2 43.09 -17.56 37.10
C SER A 2 43.02 -17.04 35.67
N GLU A 3 43.58 -17.82 34.76
CA GLU A 3 43.48 -17.58 33.33
C GLU A 3 42.01 -17.70 32.91
N ILE A 4 41.40 -16.59 32.48
CA ILE A 4 40.11 -16.60 31.80
C ILE A 4 40.41 -17.00 30.36
N SER A 5 40.24 -18.27 30.02
CA SER A 5 40.27 -18.74 28.62
C SER A 5 39.01 -18.25 27.93
N ASN A 6 39.11 -17.19 27.17
CA ASN A 6 38.11 -16.72 26.22
C ASN A 6 38.14 -17.66 25.00
N ASN A 7 37.57 -18.85 25.12
CA ASN A 7 37.22 -19.69 23.95
C ASN A 7 35.98 -19.10 23.30
N ASN A 8 36.16 -18.03 22.55
CA ASN A 8 35.13 -17.52 21.63
C ASN A 8 35.15 -18.36 20.36
N GLU A 9 34.74 -19.64 20.48
CA GLU A 9 34.68 -20.57 19.37
C GLU A 9 33.60 -20.06 18.39
N TYR A 10 33.98 -19.77 17.14
CA TYR A 10 33.05 -19.30 16.12
C TYR A 10 32.05 -20.42 15.82
N ILE A 11 30.81 -20.25 16.25
CA ILE A 11 29.70 -21.14 15.92
C ILE A 11 29.05 -20.65 14.62
N PRO A 12 29.06 -21.45 13.53
CA PRO A 12 28.36 -21.11 12.29
C PRO A 12 26.87 -20.77 12.53
N ARG A 13 26.32 -19.84 11.77
CA ARG A 13 24.93 -19.38 11.97
C ARG A 13 23.92 -20.54 11.97
N ALA A 14 24.08 -21.51 11.08
CA ALA A 14 23.19 -22.68 10.98
C ALA A 14 23.19 -23.58 12.23
N GLU A 15 24.28 -23.53 13.05
CA GLU A 15 24.46 -24.35 14.25
C GLU A 15 24.11 -23.59 15.55
N ARG A 16 23.90 -22.27 15.45
CA ARG A 16 23.51 -21.47 16.62
C ARG A 16 22.13 -21.88 17.10
N ARG A 17 22.02 -22.01 18.42
CA ARG A 17 20.75 -22.37 19.06
C ARG A 17 20.15 -21.17 19.77
N ASN A 18 18.81 -21.05 19.72
CA ASN A 18 18.07 -20.04 20.47
C ASN A 18 17.98 -20.43 21.98
N LYS A 19 17.24 -19.63 22.76
CA LYS A 19 17.02 -19.86 24.19
C LYS A 19 16.34 -21.20 24.51
N ASP A 20 15.59 -21.75 23.56
CA ASP A 20 14.86 -23.01 23.69
C ASP A 20 15.67 -24.19 23.14
N GLY A 21 16.92 -23.97 22.78
CA GLY A 21 17.87 -24.98 22.30
C GLY A 21 17.70 -25.38 20.84
N LEU A 22 16.88 -24.65 20.06
CA LEU A 22 16.58 -24.94 18.65
C LEU A 22 17.52 -24.21 17.71
N THR A 23 17.98 -24.87 16.64
CA THR A 23 18.58 -24.24 15.47
C THR A 23 17.54 -23.44 14.69
N GLU A 24 17.97 -22.56 13.78
CA GLU A 24 17.06 -21.79 12.91
C GLU A 24 16.11 -22.74 12.12
N LYS A 25 16.64 -23.82 11.58
CA LYS A 25 15.87 -24.81 10.83
C LYS A 25 14.79 -25.48 11.71
N GLU A 26 15.18 -26.01 12.87
CA GLU A 26 14.25 -26.65 13.82
C GLU A 26 13.18 -25.67 14.30
N PHE A 27 13.53 -24.40 14.52
CA PHE A 27 12.58 -23.36 14.89
C PHE A 27 11.56 -23.09 13.77
N LEU A 28 12.01 -22.93 12.52
CA LEU A 28 11.12 -22.66 11.38
C LEU A 28 10.19 -23.82 11.07
N GLU A 29 10.63 -25.08 11.23
CA GLU A 29 9.79 -26.27 11.06
C GLU A 29 8.65 -26.33 12.11
N GLN A 30 8.86 -25.78 13.31
CA GLN A 30 7.89 -25.76 14.38
C GLN A 30 7.07 -24.46 14.43
N TYR A 31 7.47 -23.43 13.67
CA TYR A 31 6.84 -22.12 13.71
C TYR A 31 5.43 -22.14 13.15
N ASN A 32 4.46 -21.75 13.99
CA ASN A 32 3.08 -21.59 13.54
C ASN A 32 2.82 -20.11 13.16
N PRO A 33 2.75 -19.78 11.86
CA PRO A 33 2.50 -18.42 11.42
C PRO A 33 1.08 -17.91 11.74
N GLY A 34 0.15 -18.82 12.10
CA GLY A 34 -1.21 -18.47 12.52
C GLY A 34 -1.33 -18.06 14.00
N HIS A 35 -0.23 -18.06 14.75
CA HIS A 35 -0.25 -17.66 16.17
C HIS A 35 -0.62 -16.17 16.37
N TYR A 36 -0.32 -15.32 15.38
CA TYR A 36 -0.66 -13.91 15.40
C TYR A 36 -1.73 -13.61 14.37
N GLU A 37 -2.75 -12.83 14.77
CA GLU A 37 -3.71 -12.28 13.83
C GLU A 37 -3.00 -11.36 12.82
N ARG A 38 -3.42 -11.44 11.55
CA ARG A 38 -2.80 -10.67 10.47
C ARG A 38 -3.78 -9.64 9.94
N PRO A 39 -3.38 -8.36 9.85
CA PRO A 39 -4.16 -7.38 9.12
C PRO A 39 -4.13 -7.70 7.62
N SER A 40 -5.18 -7.33 6.91
CA SER A 40 -5.10 -7.20 5.46
C SER A 40 -4.29 -5.96 5.11
N VAL A 41 -3.60 -6.00 3.98
CA VAL A 41 -2.86 -4.86 3.44
C VAL A 41 -3.58 -4.37 2.18
N THR A 42 -3.76 -3.05 2.08
CA THR A 42 -4.30 -2.36 0.89
C THR A 42 -3.30 -1.34 0.37
N VAL A 43 -3.53 -0.89 -0.84
CA VAL A 43 -2.85 0.24 -1.45
C VAL A 43 -3.90 1.22 -1.97
N ASP A 44 -3.68 2.51 -1.76
CA ASP A 44 -4.46 3.61 -2.33
C ASP A 44 -3.53 4.54 -3.11
N MET A 45 -3.96 5.07 -4.27
CA MET A 45 -3.14 5.91 -5.12
C MET A 45 -3.68 7.34 -5.22
N LEU A 46 -2.92 8.32 -4.76
CA LEU A 46 -3.15 9.75 -5.00
C LEU A 46 -2.52 10.13 -6.35
N LEU A 47 -3.34 10.13 -7.40
CA LEU A 47 -2.89 10.61 -8.70
C LEU A 47 -3.29 12.07 -8.85
N PHE A 48 -2.29 12.94 -8.85
CA PHE A 48 -2.46 14.34 -9.22
C PHE A 48 -2.19 14.52 -10.70
N GLY A 49 -3.07 15.26 -11.36
CA GLY A 49 -2.95 15.63 -12.75
C GLY A 49 -2.73 17.13 -12.90
N MET A 50 -1.68 17.54 -13.63
CA MET A 50 -1.35 18.93 -13.87
C MET A 50 -1.52 19.26 -15.37
N SER A 51 -2.22 20.37 -15.66
CA SER A 51 -2.27 20.89 -17.03
C SER A 51 -0.91 21.47 -17.47
N ARG A 52 -0.63 21.47 -18.77
CA ARG A 52 0.66 21.96 -19.31
C ARG A 52 0.96 23.42 -19.00
N ASP A 53 -0.07 24.25 -18.88
CA ASP A 53 0.07 25.66 -18.52
C ASP A 53 0.17 25.87 -16.98
N LEU A 54 0.22 24.80 -16.22
CA LEU A 54 0.33 24.76 -14.75
C LEU A 54 -0.78 25.51 -13.99
N LYS A 55 -1.93 25.69 -14.62
CA LYS A 55 -3.05 26.44 -14.02
C LYS A 55 -4.10 25.57 -13.39
N CYS A 56 -4.13 24.30 -13.74
CA CYS A 56 -5.14 23.36 -13.27
C CYS A 56 -4.49 22.15 -12.63
N LEU A 57 -4.77 21.93 -11.36
CA LEU A 57 -4.42 20.73 -10.63
C LEU A 57 -5.69 19.91 -10.38
N LYS A 58 -5.61 18.61 -10.67
CA LYS A 58 -6.73 17.68 -10.48
C LYS A 58 -6.30 16.47 -9.69
N VAL A 59 -7.27 15.78 -9.11
CA VAL A 59 -7.08 14.44 -8.52
C VAL A 59 -7.97 13.45 -9.26
N LEU A 60 -7.43 12.25 -9.51
CA LEU A 60 -8.18 11.14 -10.09
C LEU A 60 -8.91 10.39 -8.99
N LEU A 61 -10.22 10.23 -9.14
CA LEU A 61 -11.04 9.42 -8.25
C LEU A 61 -11.85 8.41 -9.07
N ILE A 62 -12.16 7.29 -8.44
CA ILE A 62 -13.06 6.27 -8.96
C ILE A 62 -14.38 6.32 -8.20
N LYS A 63 -15.48 5.91 -8.83
CA LYS A 63 -16.76 5.72 -8.18
C LYS A 63 -16.96 4.26 -7.83
N ARG A 64 -17.16 3.97 -6.54
CA ARG A 64 -17.29 2.61 -6.03
C ARG A 64 -18.57 1.94 -6.48
N ASN A 65 -18.47 0.70 -6.96
CA ASN A 65 -19.59 -0.16 -7.33
C ASN A 65 -20.11 -1.03 -6.17
N ASN A 66 -19.33 -1.16 -5.10
CA ASN A 66 -19.60 -2.10 -4.02
C ASN A 66 -19.51 -1.46 -2.62
N HIS A 67 -20.13 -2.15 -1.63
CA HIS A 67 -19.96 -1.81 -0.22
C HIS A 67 -18.54 -2.13 0.30
N PRO A 68 -18.10 -1.38 1.31
CA PRO A 68 -18.71 -0.20 1.91
C PRO A 68 -18.65 1.02 0.97
N TYR A 69 -19.51 2.02 1.25
CA TYR A 69 -19.53 3.31 0.56
C TYR A 69 -19.83 3.22 -0.95
N ILE A 70 -20.81 2.39 -1.35
CA ILE A 70 -21.29 2.31 -2.72
C ILE A 70 -21.72 3.70 -3.22
N ASP A 71 -21.46 4.00 -4.50
CA ASP A 71 -21.69 5.29 -5.17
C ASP A 71 -20.82 6.48 -4.65
N CYS A 72 -19.97 6.27 -3.64
CA CYS A 72 -19.04 7.30 -3.22
C CYS A 72 -17.78 7.31 -4.10
N TYR A 73 -17.18 8.48 -4.23
CA TYR A 73 -15.86 8.62 -4.85
C TYR A 73 -14.76 8.25 -3.86
N ALA A 74 -13.75 7.57 -4.36
CA ALA A 74 -12.59 7.10 -3.60
C ALA A 74 -11.30 7.23 -4.43
N LEU A 75 -10.16 7.14 -3.78
CA LEU A 75 -8.89 6.93 -4.47
C LEU A 75 -8.92 5.56 -5.16
N PRO A 76 -8.29 5.41 -6.33
CA PRO A 76 -8.01 4.09 -6.89
C PRO A 76 -7.20 3.25 -5.90
N GLY A 77 -7.52 1.95 -5.77
CA GLY A 77 -6.80 1.09 -4.85
C GLY A 77 -7.52 -0.19 -4.47
N GLY A 78 -6.77 -1.11 -3.86
CA GLY A 78 -7.30 -2.41 -3.50
C GLY A 78 -6.39 -3.23 -2.61
N PHE A 79 -6.71 -4.52 -2.49
CA PHE A 79 -5.97 -5.44 -1.62
C PHE A 79 -4.68 -5.93 -2.26
N VAL A 80 -3.62 -5.99 -1.45
CA VAL A 80 -2.34 -6.60 -1.84
C VAL A 80 -2.46 -8.12 -1.78
N ASN A 81 -2.20 -8.80 -2.90
CA ASN A 81 -2.16 -10.25 -2.95
C ASN A 81 -0.92 -10.81 -2.21
N ILE A 82 -1.02 -12.04 -1.72
CA ILE A 82 0.06 -12.70 -0.95
C ILE A 82 1.38 -12.82 -1.73
N THR A 83 1.31 -12.85 -3.06
CA THR A 83 2.46 -13.11 -3.94
C THR A 83 3.05 -11.86 -4.58
N GLU A 84 2.53 -10.68 -4.26
CA GLU A 84 3.00 -9.43 -4.85
C GLU A 84 3.50 -8.44 -3.79
N SER A 85 4.32 -7.46 -4.22
CA SER A 85 4.69 -6.33 -3.39
C SER A 85 3.58 -5.27 -3.37
N ALA A 86 3.57 -4.39 -2.35
CA ALA A 86 2.63 -3.28 -2.31
C ALA A 86 2.73 -2.36 -3.55
N TYR A 87 3.95 -2.11 -4.05
CA TYR A 87 4.14 -1.34 -5.28
C TYR A 87 3.55 -2.05 -6.51
N THR A 88 3.74 -3.36 -6.62
CA THR A 88 3.17 -4.16 -7.71
C THR A 88 1.64 -4.15 -7.65
N ALA A 89 1.06 -4.29 -6.45
CA ALA A 89 -0.37 -4.16 -6.25
C ALA A 89 -0.89 -2.77 -6.67
N ALA A 90 -0.21 -1.69 -6.28
CA ALA A 90 -0.58 -0.34 -6.68
C ALA A 90 -0.58 -0.16 -8.21
N CYS A 91 0.43 -0.69 -8.92
CA CYS A 91 0.46 -0.65 -10.39
C CYS A 91 -0.68 -1.46 -11.02
N ARG A 92 -0.98 -2.64 -10.48
CA ARG A 92 -2.07 -3.50 -10.96
C ARG A 92 -3.43 -2.85 -10.76
N GLU A 93 -3.74 -2.41 -9.53
CA GLU A 93 -5.02 -1.75 -9.20
C GLU A 93 -5.22 -0.47 -10.03
N LEU A 94 -4.15 0.33 -10.22
CA LEU A 94 -4.22 1.51 -11.07
C LEU A 94 -4.60 1.15 -12.50
N GLU A 95 -3.99 0.11 -13.08
CA GLU A 95 -4.32 -0.35 -14.43
C GLU A 95 -5.76 -0.90 -14.49
N GLU A 96 -6.15 -1.74 -13.52
CA GLU A 96 -7.47 -2.38 -13.48
C GLU A 96 -8.59 -1.35 -13.32
N GLU A 97 -8.43 -0.34 -12.46
CA GLU A 97 -9.48 0.61 -12.14
C GLU A 97 -9.50 1.86 -13.05
N THR A 98 -8.39 2.19 -13.70
CA THR A 98 -8.27 3.45 -14.47
C THR A 98 -7.73 3.29 -15.89
N GLY A 99 -7.21 2.10 -16.25
CA GLY A 99 -6.54 1.84 -17.52
C GLY A 99 -5.16 2.50 -17.67
N LEU A 100 -4.64 3.16 -16.64
CA LEU A 100 -3.34 3.83 -16.67
C LEU A 100 -2.21 2.84 -16.37
N LYS A 101 -1.15 2.86 -17.20
CA LYS A 101 0.01 1.97 -17.11
C LYS A 101 1.30 2.76 -17.03
N ASP A 102 2.35 2.10 -16.54
CA ASP A 102 3.71 2.61 -16.52
C ASP A 102 3.86 3.97 -15.82
N ILE A 103 3.02 4.20 -14.80
CA ILE A 103 3.06 5.40 -13.97
C ILE A 103 4.02 5.16 -12.81
N TYR A 104 5.06 6.00 -12.71
CA TYR A 104 5.94 5.99 -11.54
C TYR A 104 5.22 6.61 -10.34
N MET A 105 5.25 5.92 -9.22
CA MET A 105 4.63 6.36 -7.97
C MET A 105 5.63 6.25 -6.81
N GLU A 106 5.53 7.14 -5.84
CA GLU A 106 6.29 7.09 -4.60
C GLU A 106 5.37 6.81 -3.42
N GLN A 107 5.85 6.04 -2.45
CA GLN A 107 5.10 5.84 -1.22
C GLN A 107 5.00 7.15 -0.46
N LEU A 108 3.77 7.56 -0.16
CA LEU A 108 3.47 8.80 0.59
C LEU A 108 3.38 8.54 2.08
N TYR A 109 2.53 7.59 2.50
CA TYR A 109 2.22 7.36 3.91
C TYR A 109 1.68 5.95 4.13
N THR A 110 1.69 5.50 5.40
CA THR A 110 1.03 4.26 5.80
C THR A 110 -0.03 4.56 6.86
N MET A 111 -1.28 4.25 6.52
CA MET A 111 -2.42 4.42 7.41
C MET A 111 -2.68 3.14 8.18
N SER A 112 -2.56 3.20 9.51
CA SER A 112 -2.59 2.01 10.37
C SER A 112 -3.53 2.10 11.56
N GLN A 113 -4.48 3.02 11.58
CA GLN A 113 -5.50 3.10 12.63
C GLN A 113 -6.32 1.80 12.68
N PRO A 114 -6.55 1.21 13.87
CA PRO A 114 -7.19 -0.10 13.99
C PRO A 114 -8.58 -0.20 13.37
N ASP A 115 -9.36 0.85 13.44
CA ASP A 115 -10.78 0.95 13.10
C ASP A 115 -11.06 1.74 11.81
N ARG A 116 -10.03 1.97 10.97
CA ARG A 116 -10.17 2.72 9.72
C ARG A 116 -11.09 2.05 8.68
N ASP A 117 -11.16 0.73 8.68
CA ASP A 117 -12.03 -0.05 7.79
C ASP A 117 -13.08 -0.80 8.62
N PRO A 118 -14.38 -0.63 8.33
CA PRO A 118 -15.45 -1.23 9.11
C PRO A 118 -15.53 -2.76 8.96
N ARG A 119 -14.86 -3.35 7.96
CA ARG A 119 -14.93 -4.79 7.67
C ARG A 119 -13.95 -5.61 8.50
N MET A 120 -12.72 -5.08 8.68
CA MET A 120 -11.63 -5.81 9.34
C MET A 120 -10.44 -4.89 9.63
N ARG A 121 -9.42 -5.44 10.29
CA ARG A 121 -8.12 -4.77 10.47
C ARG A 121 -7.40 -4.63 9.13
N VAL A 122 -7.24 -3.40 8.66
CA VAL A 122 -6.54 -3.06 7.41
C VAL A 122 -5.40 -2.10 7.70
N ILE A 123 -4.26 -2.33 7.07
CA ILE A 123 -3.14 -1.38 6.95
C ILE A 123 -3.08 -0.96 5.50
N ASP A 124 -3.16 0.34 5.25
CA ASP A 124 -3.11 0.90 3.92
C ASP A 124 -1.77 1.58 3.63
N ILE A 125 -1.23 1.36 2.44
CA ILE A 125 -0.01 1.98 1.95
C ILE A 125 -0.39 2.92 0.82
N ALA A 126 -0.41 4.22 1.12
CA ALA A 126 -0.73 5.25 0.15
C ALA A 126 0.49 5.56 -0.74
N TYR A 127 0.26 5.56 -2.04
CA TYR A 127 1.22 6.01 -3.06
C TYR A 127 0.76 7.33 -3.67
N MET A 128 1.71 8.11 -4.19
CA MET A 128 1.44 9.40 -4.83
C MET A 128 2.20 9.53 -6.14
N THR A 129 1.59 10.20 -7.10
CA THR A 129 2.24 10.64 -8.33
C THR A 129 1.66 11.96 -8.83
N LEU A 130 2.44 12.67 -9.63
CA LEU A 130 2.01 13.86 -10.38
C LEU A 130 2.30 13.63 -11.85
N ILE A 131 1.27 13.65 -12.69
CA ILE A 131 1.36 13.40 -14.13
C ILE A 131 0.74 14.53 -14.97
N PRO A 132 1.18 14.73 -16.21
CA PRO A 132 0.48 15.59 -17.15
C PRO A 132 -0.89 15.00 -17.49
N ILE A 133 -1.96 15.80 -17.45
CA ILE A 133 -3.33 15.32 -17.78
C ILE A 133 -3.67 15.37 -19.26
N ASP A 134 -2.88 16.09 -20.06
CA ASP A 134 -3.17 16.30 -21.49
C ASP A 134 -3.13 14.99 -22.27
N GLY A 135 -4.28 14.59 -22.78
CA GLY A 135 -4.45 13.35 -23.53
C GLY A 135 -4.67 12.10 -22.70
N ILE A 136 -4.62 12.21 -21.37
CA ILE A 136 -4.92 11.10 -20.47
C ILE A 136 -6.43 11.04 -20.20
N LYS A 137 -7.06 9.96 -20.63
CA LYS A 137 -8.48 9.66 -20.38
C LYS A 137 -8.56 8.37 -19.58
N PRO A 138 -8.75 8.47 -18.26
CA PRO A 138 -8.99 7.29 -17.43
C PRO A 138 -10.21 6.52 -17.93
N GLN A 139 -10.16 5.20 -17.85
CA GLN A 139 -11.28 4.33 -18.19
C GLN A 139 -11.59 3.48 -16.97
N ALA A 140 -12.83 3.53 -16.51
CA ALA A 140 -13.26 2.70 -15.39
C ALA A 140 -13.12 1.22 -15.74
N GLY A 141 -12.58 0.45 -14.79
CA GLY A 141 -12.48 -1.00 -14.86
C GLY A 141 -13.67 -1.69 -14.22
N ASP A 142 -13.56 -3.01 -13.99
CA ASP A 142 -14.67 -3.87 -13.58
C ASP A 142 -15.26 -3.49 -12.20
N ASP A 143 -14.46 -3.05 -11.26
CA ASP A 143 -14.85 -2.70 -9.88
C ASP A 143 -15.20 -1.22 -9.68
N ALA A 144 -15.01 -0.38 -10.70
CA ALA A 144 -15.32 1.04 -10.70
C ALA A 144 -16.40 1.36 -11.78
N SER A 145 -17.44 2.13 -11.43
CA SER A 145 -18.41 2.59 -12.42
C SER A 145 -17.92 3.75 -13.25
N GLU A 146 -17.04 4.57 -12.70
CA GLU A 146 -16.48 5.78 -13.30
C GLU A 146 -15.04 6.01 -12.78
N ALA A 147 -14.18 6.58 -13.64
CA ALA A 147 -12.88 7.11 -13.26
C ALA A 147 -12.77 8.54 -13.79
N LEU A 148 -12.73 9.54 -12.91
CA LEU A 148 -12.88 10.94 -13.29
C LEU A 148 -11.83 11.84 -12.62
N TRP A 149 -11.43 12.88 -13.33
CA TRP A 149 -10.59 13.95 -12.82
C TRP A 149 -11.44 15.03 -12.12
N PHE A 150 -11.15 15.30 -10.86
CA PHE A 150 -11.75 16.37 -10.07
C PHE A 150 -10.79 17.54 -9.91
N ASP A 151 -11.29 18.76 -10.10
CA ASP A 151 -10.50 19.98 -9.89
C ASP A 151 -10.17 20.16 -8.41
N ILE A 152 -8.90 20.43 -8.12
CA ILE A 152 -8.46 20.87 -6.81
C ILE A 152 -8.41 22.40 -6.81
N THR A 153 -9.29 23.03 -6.04
CA THR A 153 -9.31 24.46 -5.86
C THR A 153 -8.73 24.80 -4.49
N PHE A 154 -7.74 25.68 -4.46
CA PHE A 154 -7.22 26.25 -3.24
C PHE A 154 -8.01 27.52 -2.93
N ASN A 155 -8.92 27.47 -1.97
CA ASN A 155 -9.47 28.66 -1.37
C ASN A 155 -8.55 29.07 -0.23
N ASP A 156 -8.42 30.37 0.06
CA ASP A 156 -7.60 30.91 1.16
C ASP A 156 -8.06 30.45 2.56
N GLU A 157 -9.11 29.67 2.63
CA GLU A 157 -9.61 29.02 3.84
C GLU A 157 -8.95 27.63 3.98
N ILE A 158 -8.32 27.44 5.11
CA ILE A 158 -7.65 26.20 5.54
C ILE A 158 -8.54 24.98 5.25
N LEU A 159 -8.00 24.01 4.51
CA LEU A 159 -8.61 22.68 4.37
C LEU A 159 -8.77 22.07 5.78
N THR A 160 -9.97 22.12 6.32
CA THR A 160 -10.35 21.29 7.47
C THR A 160 -10.75 19.91 6.93
N PHE A 161 -9.94 18.91 7.24
CA PHE A 161 -10.24 17.50 6.99
C PHE A 161 -11.19 16.95 8.05
#